data_d2fe28ec5751fe1559d80a38f39e2d62
#
_entry.id   d2fe28ec5751fe1559d80a38f39e2d62
#
_cell.length_a   1.000
_cell.length_b   1.000
_cell.length_c   1.000
_cell.angle_alpha   90.00
_cell.angle_beta   90.00
_cell.angle_gamma   90.00
#
_symmetry.space_group_name_H-M   'P 1'
#
loop_
_entity.id
_entity.type
_entity.pdbx_description
1 polymer ?
#
loop_
_entity_poly.entity_id
_entity_poly.type
_entity_poly.pdbx_seq_one_letter_code
_entity_poly.pdbx_strand_id
1 'polypeptide(L)'
;MSKSGRRGRAPALEYVAGNGLLDRRALLRNGIVFAGAMTAGVAGTRTGAAAEPVAADALKDEEWSLEFGSVPPPVQTPSQFEKDVVRTLSNPKGEFRNSHARTPHHLLNGTITPNPLHFSINHCGVPNIDPAKHKLVIHGMVRQPLEFTLETLSRYPLVSRMAFVECAGNSAPMFSSEPMQVTAQAIHGLVSNAEWTGVPLSALLDEAGVDAKAKWFIAEGADAQFLDRSVPVKKAYDDALVAIYQNGEHLMPGNGYPMRLLLPGYQGNMNVKYLRRIKLVDQPAMSYFETKAYSQILPGGKTWRFHFLMEVKSFITQPSFGQALNGPGFYAISGVAYSGTGRIAKVMVTADGGNVQPLRAEFVAARGQTTQPVTTPLAFPNQHYNSITSWGVESNGEIKHVYA
;
A
#
# COMPACT_ATOMS: atom_id res chain seq x y z
N MET A 1 4.19 -20.71 -66.24
CA MET A 1 3.19 -20.98 -65.23
C MET A 1 3.93 -21.23 -63.93
N SER A 2 4.02 -20.18 -63.08
CA SER A 2 4.76 -20.18 -61.82
C SER A 2 3.75 -20.32 -60.67
N LYS A 3 3.91 -21.33 -59.82
CA LYS A 3 3.11 -21.50 -58.60
C LYS A 3 3.80 -20.79 -57.47
N SER A 4 3.25 -19.66 -56.99
CA SER A 4 3.68 -18.96 -55.81
C SER A 4 3.22 -19.75 -54.56
N GLY A 5 4.19 -20.22 -53.77
CA GLY A 5 3.94 -20.82 -52.45
C GLY A 5 3.55 -19.77 -51.43
N ARG A 6 2.35 -19.89 -50.87
CA ARG A 6 1.94 -19.13 -49.67
C ARG A 6 2.71 -19.65 -48.47
N ARG A 7 3.57 -18.79 -47.90
CA ARG A 7 4.12 -19.02 -46.55
C ARG A 7 2.97 -18.85 -45.54
N GLY A 8 2.63 -19.92 -44.84
CA GLY A 8 1.68 -19.90 -43.76
C GLY A 8 2.22 -19.03 -42.59
N ARG A 9 1.46 -18.04 -42.20
CA ARG A 9 1.68 -17.27 -40.97
C ARG A 9 1.43 -18.21 -39.79
N ALA A 10 2.38 -18.27 -38.86
CA ALA A 10 2.16 -18.99 -37.60
C ALA A 10 0.94 -18.39 -36.87
N PRO A 11 0.06 -19.23 -36.30
CA PRO A 11 -1.10 -18.74 -35.58
C PRO A 11 -0.67 -17.88 -34.40
N ALA A 12 -1.24 -16.71 -34.29
CA ALA A 12 -1.09 -15.86 -33.11
C ALA A 12 -1.63 -16.62 -31.88
N LEU A 13 -0.91 -16.56 -30.77
CA LEU A 13 -1.37 -17.11 -29.48
C LEU A 13 -2.67 -16.40 -29.09
N GLU A 14 -3.77 -17.10 -29.11
CA GLU A 14 -5.07 -16.61 -28.65
C GLU A 14 -5.13 -16.73 -27.11
N TYR A 15 -5.41 -15.63 -26.45
CA TYR A 15 -5.65 -15.60 -24.99
C TYR A 15 -7.07 -16.10 -24.73
N VAL A 16 -7.21 -17.22 -24.00
CA VAL A 16 -8.48 -17.90 -23.76
C VAL A 16 -9.32 -17.25 -22.63
N ALA A 17 -8.77 -16.31 -21.87
CA ALA A 17 -9.54 -15.53 -20.91
C ALA A 17 -8.92 -14.14 -20.76
N GLY A 18 -9.74 -13.11 -20.62
CA GLY A 18 -9.31 -11.72 -20.43
C GLY A 18 -8.54 -11.41 -19.15
N ASN A 19 -8.15 -12.43 -18.40
CA ASN A 19 -7.34 -12.35 -17.16
C ASN A 19 -5.87 -12.74 -17.35
N GLY A 20 -5.39 -12.92 -18.59
CA GLY A 20 -3.97 -13.19 -18.88
C GLY A 20 -3.50 -14.63 -18.64
N LEU A 21 -4.39 -15.57 -18.33
CA LEU A 21 -4.03 -16.99 -18.17
C LEU A 21 -3.73 -17.62 -19.52
N LEU A 22 -2.51 -18.14 -19.67
CA LEU A 22 -2.11 -18.94 -20.81
C LEU A 22 -2.81 -20.31 -20.79
N ASP A 23 -3.29 -20.77 -21.95
CA ASP A 23 -3.78 -22.14 -22.08
C ASP A 23 -2.67 -23.14 -21.72
N ARG A 24 -2.87 -23.88 -20.62
CA ARG A 24 -1.91 -24.89 -20.14
C ARG A 24 -1.58 -25.94 -21.21
N ARG A 25 -2.53 -26.26 -22.12
CA ARG A 25 -2.29 -27.22 -23.21
C ARG A 25 -1.39 -26.63 -24.30
N ALA A 26 -1.52 -25.33 -24.59
CA ALA A 26 -0.63 -24.64 -25.54
C ALA A 26 0.79 -24.53 -24.95
N LEU A 27 0.93 -24.27 -23.65
CA LEU A 27 2.22 -24.22 -22.96
C LEU A 27 2.92 -25.58 -22.98
N LEU A 28 2.21 -26.66 -22.69
CA LEU A 28 2.77 -28.02 -22.68
C LEU A 28 3.12 -28.52 -24.09
N ARG A 29 2.31 -28.18 -25.10
CA ARG A 29 2.58 -28.56 -26.48
C ARG A 29 3.79 -27.81 -27.06
N ASN A 30 3.96 -26.53 -26.74
CA ASN A 30 5.10 -25.75 -27.21
C ASN A 30 6.37 -26.00 -26.36
N GLY A 31 6.24 -26.38 -25.09
CA GLY A 31 7.35 -26.73 -24.23
C GLY A 31 8.07 -28.03 -24.66
N ILE A 32 7.34 -28.98 -25.21
CA ILE A 32 7.91 -30.24 -25.73
C ILE A 32 8.73 -30.00 -27.00
N VAL A 33 8.35 -29.03 -27.84
CA VAL A 33 9.11 -28.65 -29.05
C VAL A 33 10.41 -27.92 -28.70
N PHE A 34 10.44 -27.19 -27.57
CA PHE A 34 11.68 -26.55 -27.08
C PHE A 34 12.68 -27.53 -26.46
N ALA A 35 12.20 -28.59 -25.81
CA ALA A 35 13.08 -29.61 -25.21
C ALA A 35 13.77 -30.50 -26.28
N GLY A 36 13.17 -30.66 -27.47
CA GLY A 36 13.74 -31.47 -28.57
C GLY A 36 14.81 -30.77 -29.41
N ALA A 37 14.92 -29.43 -29.33
CA ALA A 37 15.86 -28.66 -30.18
C ALA A 37 17.21 -28.32 -29.50
N MET A 38 17.40 -28.69 -28.23
CA MET A 38 18.61 -28.33 -27.49
C MET A 38 19.67 -29.43 -27.39
N THR A 39 19.60 -30.50 -28.18
CA THR A 39 20.63 -31.55 -28.16
C THR A 39 21.70 -31.44 -29.24
N ALA A 40 21.75 -30.35 -30.01
CA ALA A 40 22.80 -30.09 -30.99
C ALA A 40 23.55 -28.79 -30.69
N GLY A 41 24.59 -28.88 -29.89
CA GLY A 41 25.80 -28.07 -29.86
C GLY A 41 25.68 -26.54 -29.90
N VAL A 42 25.67 -25.91 -28.72
CA VAL A 42 26.41 -24.64 -28.50
C VAL A 42 26.97 -24.65 -27.07
N ALA A 43 28.27 -24.77 -26.95
CA ALA A 43 29.00 -24.36 -25.76
C ALA A 43 28.94 -22.83 -25.71
N GLY A 44 28.14 -22.25 -24.84
CA GLY A 44 28.08 -20.81 -24.70
C GLY A 44 27.01 -20.35 -23.74
N THR A 45 27.44 -19.80 -22.63
CA THR A 45 26.71 -18.95 -21.67
C THR A 45 25.43 -19.58 -21.07
N ARG A 46 25.58 -20.17 -19.90
CA ARG A 46 24.48 -20.47 -18.98
C ARG A 46 23.82 -19.13 -18.60
N THR A 47 22.73 -18.79 -19.28
CA THR A 47 21.79 -17.81 -18.79
C THR A 47 21.20 -18.37 -17.49
N GLY A 48 21.35 -17.66 -16.38
CA GLY A 48 20.96 -18.10 -15.06
C GLY A 48 19.51 -18.61 -15.03
N ALA A 49 19.34 -19.93 -14.99
CA ALA A 49 18.09 -20.53 -14.63
C ALA A 49 17.90 -20.31 -13.12
N ALA A 50 16.73 -19.89 -12.71
CA ALA A 50 16.38 -19.72 -11.28
C ALA A 50 16.35 -21.08 -10.52
N ALA A 51 16.51 -22.19 -11.21
CA ALA A 51 16.53 -23.54 -10.63
C ALA A 51 17.79 -24.29 -11.06
N GLU A 52 18.44 -24.95 -10.11
CA GLU A 52 19.56 -25.86 -10.33
C GLU A 52 19.07 -27.27 -10.74
N PRO A 53 19.93 -28.06 -11.42
CA PRO A 53 19.61 -29.47 -11.67
C PRO A 53 19.33 -30.21 -10.36
N VAL A 54 18.32 -31.05 -10.34
CA VAL A 54 17.95 -31.85 -9.16
C VAL A 54 19.10 -32.78 -8.79
N ALA A 55 19.68 -32.58 -7.60
CA ALA A 55 20.66 -33.48 -7.04
C ALA A 55 19.98 -34.77 -6.59
N ALA A 56 20.70 -35.90 -6.61
CA ALA A 56 20.16 -37.21 -6.17
C ALA A 56 19.63 -37.15 -4.74
N ASP A 57 20.18 -36.30 -3.89
CA ASP A 57 19.77 -36.14 -2.50
C ASP A 57 18.45 -35.34 -2.35
N ALA A 58 18.07 -34.55 -3.35
CA ALA A 58 16.83 -33.75 -3.32
C ALA A 58 15.55 -34.61 -3.44
N LEU A 59 15.69 -35.90 -3.69
CA LEU A 59 14.57 -36.86 -3.73
C LEU A 59 14.47 -37.70 -2.43
N LYS A 60 15.29 -37.41 -1.42
CA LYS A 60 15.16 -38.03 -0.09
C LYS A 60 14.08 -37.29 0.69
N ASP A 61 13.30 -38.06 1.43
CA ASP A 61 12.32 -37.49 2.35
C ASP A 61 13.04 -36.79 3.50
N GLU A 62 12.61 -35.57 3.79
CA GLU A 62 13.13 -34.80 4.89
C GLU A 62 12.55 -35.28 6.23
N GLU A 63 13.33 -35.25 7.30
CA GLU A 63 12.93 -35.75 8.61
C GLU A 63 11.57 -35.22 9.09
N TRP A 64 11.30 -33.94 8.88
CA TRP A 64 10.01 -33.34 9.27
C TRP A 64 8.82 -33.85 8.46
N SER A 65 9.02 -34.47 7.29
CA SER A 65 7.96 -35.07 6.48
C SER A 65 7.57 -36.48 6.94
N LEU A 66 8.39 -37.08 7.79
CA LEU A 66 8.21 -38.46 8.31
C LEU A 66 7.46 -38.48 9.65
N GLU A 67 7.21 -37.33 10.26
CA GLU A 67 6.53 -37.23 11.55
C GLU A 67 5.23 -36.42 11.44
N PHE A 68 4.27 -36.73 12.32
CA PHE A 68 3.05 -35.93 12.40
C PHE A 68 3.36 -34.54 12.99
N GLY A 69 2.87 -33.50 12.31
CA GLY A 69 2.98 -32.12 12.81
C GLY A 69 2.10 -31.87 14.03
N SER A 70 2.24 -30.69 14.62
CA SER A 70 1.42 -30.24 15.74
C SER A 70 0.00 -29.86 15.30
N VAL A 71 -0.95 -29.90 16.24
CA VAL A 71 -2.30 -29.39 16.03
C VAL A 71 -2.22 -27.87 15.81
N PRO A 72 -2.88 -27.31 14.78
CA PRO A 72 -2.85 -25.86 14.53
C PRO A 72 -3.53 -25.10 15.69
N PRO A 73 -2.96 -23.96 16.13
CA PRO A 73 -3.58 -23.13 17.16
C PRO A 73 -4.84 -22.43 16.63
N PRO A 74 -5.77 -22.03 17.51
CA PRO A 74 -6.98 -21.28 17.11
C PRO A 74 -6.70 -19.99 16.34
N VAL A 75 -5.57 -19.34 16.62
CA VAL A 75 -5.06 -18.17 15.88
C VAL A 75 -3.66 -18.49 15.40
N GLN A 76 -3.48 -18.51 14.09
CA GLN A 76 -2.18 -18.80 13.51
C GLN A 76 -1.28 -17.57 13.50
N THR A 77 -0.01 -17.79 13.77
CA THR A 77 1.08 -16.82 13.58
C THR A 77 1.93 -17.26 12.39
N PRO A 78 2.70 -16.35 11.78
CA PRO A 78 3.70 -16.74 10.78
C PRO A 78 4.65 -17.81 11.31
N SER A 79 5.25 -18.59 10.39
CA SER A 79 6.27 -19.57 10.75
C SER A 79 7.39 -18.93 11.59
N GLN A 80 7.96 -19.68 12.52
CA GLN A 80 9.13 -19.25 13.30
C GLN A 80 10.34 -18.88 12.42
N PHE A 81 10.39 -19.36 11.19
CA PHE A 81 11.42 -19.01 10.20
C PHE A 81 11.20 -17.66 9.54
N GLU A 82 9.99 -17.07 9.67
CA GLU A 82 9.62 -15.75 9.18
C GLU A 82 9.63 -14.68 10.31
N LYS A 83 10.34 -14.95 11.41
CA LYS A 83 10.39 -14.06 12.60
C LYS A 83 10.94 -12.67 12.31
N ASP A 84 11.69 -12.50 11.22
CA ASP A 84 12.30 -11.24 10.82
C ASP A 84 11.34 -10.36 9.98
N VAL A 85 10.19 -10.90 9.56
CA VAL A 85 9.13 -10.16 8.87
C VAL A 85 8.33 -9.37 9.91
N VAL A 86 8.89 -8.26 10.38
CA VAL A 86 8.33 -7.45 11.45
C VAL A 86 8.37 -5.97 11.14
N ARG A 87 7.50 -5.19 11.80
CA ARG A 87 7.58 -3.74 11.79
C ARG A 87 8.77 -3.24 12.60
N THR A 88 9.48 -2.23 12.11
CA THR A 88 10.45 -1.50 12.92
C THR A 88 9.78 -0.40 13.71
N LEU A 89 10.11 -0.32 15.00
CA LEU A 89 9.56 0.67 15.93
C LEU A 89 10.53 1.81 16.14
N SER A 90 10.06 3.06 16.09
CA SER A 90 10.90 4.24 16.39
C SER A 90 11.25 4.37 17.86
N ASN A 91 10.40 3.83 18.74
CA ASN A 91 10.59 3.91 20.17
C ASN A 91 10.17 2.60 20.85
N PRO A 92 11.03 1.56 20.81
CA PRO A 92 10.71 0.25 21.36
C PRO A 92 10.62 0.23 22.88
N LYS A 93 11.13 1.26 23.57
CA LYS A 93 11.13 1.33 25.06
C LYS A 93 9.84 1.92 25.66
N GLY A 94 8.83 2.21 24.84
CA GLY A 94 7.50 2.54 25.33
C GLY A 94 7.30 3.98 25.83
N GLU A 95 8.15 4.92 25.46
CA GLU A 95 7.82 6.32 25.66
C GLU A 95 6.63 6.71 24.80
N PHE A 96 5.61 7.29 25.42
CA PHE A 96 4.28 7.51 24.81
C PHE A 96 4.23 8.59 23.73
N ARG A 97 5.30 9.33 23.50
CA ARG A 97 5.30 10.47 22.58
C ARG A 97 5.81 10.03 21.21
N ASN A 98 4.98 10.27 20.18
CA ASN A 98 5.35 10.09 18.77
C ASN A 98 5.99 8.73 18.45
N SER A 99 5.33 7.64 18.82
CA SER A 99 5.74 6.31 18.39
C SER A 99 5.25 6.00 17.00
N HIS A 100 6.10 5.37 16.19
CA HIS A 100 5.68 4.85 14.90
C HIS A 100 6.23 3.44 14.65
N ALA A 101 5.47 2.66 13.91
CA ALA A 101 5.84 1.35 13.43
C ALA A 101 5.81 1.36 11.90
N ARG A 102 6.87 0.87 11.26
CA ARG A 102 7.08 0.91 9.80
C ARG A 102 6.82 -0.44 9.17
N THR A 103 6.06 -0.47 8.09
CA THR A 103 5.79 -1.67 7.28
C THR A 103 7.07 -2.18 6.60
N PRO A 104 7.38 -3.49 6.66
CA PRO A 104 8.57 -4.07 6.05
C PRO A 104 8.35 -4.36 4.55
N HIS A 105 8.18 -3.33 3.72
CA HIS A 105 7.85 -3.48 2.30
C HIS A 105 8.78 -4.40 1.50
N HIS A 106 10.07 -4.43 1.85
CA HIS A 106 11.08 -5.25 1.19
C HIS A 106 10.99 -6.74 1.53
N LEU A 107 10.16 -7.11 2.51
CA LEU A 107 9.90 -8.48 2.93
C LEU A 107 8.46 -8.93 2.59
N LEU A 108 7.68 -8.05 1.94
CA LEU A 108 6.29 -8.32 1.59
C LEU A 108 6.12 -8.41 0.07
N ASN A 109 5.18 -9.23 -0.34
CA ASN A 109 4.71 -9.33 -1.72
C ASN A 109 3.19 -9.10 -1.77
N GLY A 110 2.71 -8.62 -2.91
CA GLY A 110 1.30 -8.32 -3.08
C GLY A 110 0.95 -6.86 -2.73
N THR A 111 -0.35 -6.53 -2.85
CA THR A 111 -0.86 -5.15 -2.71
C THR A 111 -1.44 -4.86 -1.33
N ILE A 112 -1.86 -5.90 -0.61
CA ILE A 112 -2.48 -5.75 0.71
C ILE A 112 -1.42 -5.98 1.77
N THR A 113 -1.33 -5.03 2.69
CA THR A 113 -0.48 -5.15 3.87
C THR A 113 -1.23 -5.94 4.95
N PRO A 114 -0.66 -7.05 5.46
CA PRO A 114 -1.25 -7.78 6.59
C PRO A 114 -1.48 -6.86 7.80
N ASN A 115 -2.59 -7.05 8.53
CA ASN A 115 -2.95 -6.19 9.66
C ASN A 115 -1.83 -6.03 10.71
N PRO A 116 -1.13 -7.11 11.15
CA PRO A 116 -0.04 -6.97 12.11
C PRO A 116 1.16 -6.16 11.58
N LEU A 117 1.31 -6.06 10.25
CA LEU A 117 2.43 -5.38 9.59
C LEU A 117 2.07 -4.00 9.04
N HIS A 118 0.79 -3.60 9.12
CA HIS A 118 0.34 -2.28 8.72
C HIS A 118 0.99 -1.20 9.58
N PHE A 119 1.52 -0.14 8.98
CA PHE A 119 2.16 0.93 9.72
C PHE A 119 1.21 1.60 10.71
N SER A 120 1.78 2.19 11.75
CA SER A 120 1.02 3.04 12.66
C SER A 120 1.86 4.22 13.14
N ILE A 121 1.20 5.36 13.35
CA ILE A 121 1.75 6.54 14.02
C ILE A 121 0.82 6.88 15.18
N ASN A 122 1.39 7.05 16.36
CA ASN A 122 0.64 7.36 17.56
C ASN A 122 1.30 8.56 18.26
N HIS A 123 0.57 9.65 18.39
CA HIS A 123 1.08 10.88 19.01
C HIS A 123 1.15 10.79 20.54
N CYS A 124 0.27 9.98 21.14
CA CYS A 124 0.21 9.76 22.60
C CYS A 124 -0.02 8.27 22.93
N GLY A 125 0.66 7.37 22.22
CA GLY A 125 0.48 5.94 22.40
C GLY A 125 -0.82 5.41 21.79
N VAL A 126 -1.14 4.17 22.11
CA VAL A 126 -2.35 3.48 21.67
C VAL A 126 -3.31 3.41 22.85
N PRO A 127 -4.49 4.08 22.77
CA PRO A 127 -5.44 4.05 23.86
C PRO A 127 -6.08 2.65 23.99
N ASN A 128 -6.35 2.23 25.21
CA ASN A 128 -7.10 1.00 25.50
C ASN A 128 -8.58 1.35 25.60
N ILE A 129 -9.30 1.27 24.49
CA ILE A 129 -10.70 1.68 24.38
C ILE A 129 -11.62 0.47 24.53
N ASP A 130 -12.53 0.52 25.51
CA ASP A 130 -13.65 -0.39 25.66
C ASP A 130 -14.70 -0.06 24.59
N PRO A 131 -14.96 -0.94 23.58
CA PRO A 131 -15.88 -0.67 22.50
C PRO A 131 -17.33 -0.51 22.98
N ALA A 132 -17.69 -1.10 24.11
CA ALA A 132 -19.04 -0.96 24.67
C ALA A 132 -19.29 0.45 25.24
N LYS A 133 -18.24 1.20 25.53
CA LYS A 133 -18.31 2.57 26.07
C LYS A 133 -17.94 3.63 25.04
N HIS A 134 -17.37 3.22 23.90
CA HIS A 134 -16.96 4.16 22.87
C HIS A 134 -18.15 4.58 21.99
N LYS A 135 -18.18 5.88 21.69
CA LYS A 135 -19.28 6.47 20.92
C LYS A 135 -18.72 7.48 19.91
N LEU A 136 -19.36 7.53 18.75
CA LEU A 136 -19.19 8.60 17.77
C LEU A 136 -20.36 9.58 17.93
N VAL A 137 -20.05 10.85 18.18
CA VAL A 137 -21.06 11.92 18.24
C VAL A 137 -20.95 12.81 17.01
N ILE A 138 -22.04 12.94 16.25
CA ILE A 138 -22.18 13.89 15.15
C ILE A 138 -23.03 15.06 15.63
N HIS A 139 -22.48 16.28 15.58
CA HIS A 139 -23.11 17.47 16.12
C HIS A 139 -22.69 18.76 15.39
N GLY A 140 -23.10 19.92 15.90
CA GLY A 140 -22.78 21.23 15.32
C GLY A 140 -23.90 21.69 14.39
N MET A 141 -23.55 22.07 13.15
CA MET A 141 -24.54 22.53 12.15
C MET A 141 -25.30 21.35 11.52
N VAL A 142 -26.13 20.70 12.34
CA VAL A 142 -27.01 19.61 11.97
C VAL A 142 -28.41 19.86 12.53
N ARG A 143 -29.43 19.25 11.90
CA ARG A 143 -30.80 19.35 12.38
C ARG A 143 -30.97 18.71 13.77
N GLN A 144 -30.31 17.55 13.98
CA GLN A 144 -30.31 16.85 15.26
C GLN A 144 -28.92 16.21 15.51
N PRO A 145 -28.32 16.45 16.69
CA PRO A 145 -27.14 15.70 17.08
C PRO A 145 -27.47 14.22 17.26
N LEU A 146 -26.56 13.34 16.79
CA LEU A 146 -26.71 11.89 16.86
C LEU A 146 -25.51 11.25 17.53
N GLU A 147 -25.76 10.14 18.20
CA GLU A 147 -24.75 9.30 18.84
C GLU A 147 -24.79 7.89 18.25
N PHE A 148 -23.64 7.36 17.88
CA PHE A 148 -23.49 6.04 17.30
C PHE A 148 -22.51 5.20 18.13
N THR A 149 -22.95 4.01 18.56
CA THR A 149 -22.08 2.97 19.11
C THR A 149 -21.60 2.05 18.01
N LEU A 150 -20.63 1.18 18.30
CA LEU A 150 -20.22 0.14 17.36
C LEU A 150 -21.40 -0.76 16.95
N GLU A 151 -22.27 -1.09 17.91
CA GLU A 151 -23.48 -1.88 17.66
C GLU A 151 -24.46 -1.16 16.71
N THR A 152 -24.72 0.14 16.94
CA THR A 152 -25.63 0.89 16.05
C THR A 152 -25.04 1.06 14.66
N LEU A 153 -23.72 1.28 14.52
CA LEU A 153 -23.06 1.34 13.22
C LEU A 153 -23.16 0.04 12.43
N SER A 154 -23.13 -1.11 13.10
CA SER A 154 -23.27 -2.42 12.43
C SER A 154 -24.66 -2.66 11.78
N ARG A 155 -25.65 -1.84 12.10
CA ARG A 155 -26.99 -1.89 11.49
C ARG A 155 -27.11 -1.13 10.17
N TYR A 156 -26.10 -0.31 9.83
CA TYR A 156 -26.05 0.41 8.55
C TYR A 156 -25.47 -0.47 7.45
N PRO A 157 -25.79 -0.21 6.18
CA PRO A 157 -25.11 -0.87 5.07
C PRO A 157 -23.60 -0.59 5.11
N LEU A 158 -22.82 -1.67 5.15
CA LEU A 158 -21.36 -1.58 5.12
C LEU A 158 -20.88 -1.61 3.68
N VAL A 159 -19.83 -0.86 3.39
CA VAL A 159 -19.12 -0.89 2.12
C VAL A 159 -17.63 -1.14 2.35
N SER A 160 -17.01 -1.86 1.43
CA SER A 160 -15.56 -2.11 1.44
C SER A 160 -14.87 -1.26 0.37
N ARG A 161 -13.70 -0.74 0.71
CA ARG A 161 -12.84 0.03 -0.19
C ARG A 161 -11.38 -0.33 0.00
N MET A 162 -10.69 -0.62 -1.09
CA MET A 162 -9.23 -0.68 -1.10
C MET A 162 -8.69 0.74 -1.06
N ALA A 163 -7.89 1.06 -0.05
CA ALA A 163 -7.24 2.35 0.04
C ALA A 163 -5.92 2.25 0.79
N PHE A 164 -4.91 2.94 0.26
CA PHE A 164 -3.68 3.17 1.01
C PHE A 164 -3.89 4.30 2.01
N VAL A 165 -3.12 4.24 3.08
CA VAL A 165 -2.93 5.34 4.03
C VAL A 165 -1.44 5.62 4.09
N GLU A 166 -1.03 6.88 3.94
CA GLU A 166 0.36 7.29 4.00
C GLU A 166 0.52 8.48 4.96
N CYS A 167 1.50 8.38 5.86
CA CYS A 167 1.87 9.50 6.72
C CYS A 167 2.47 10.66 5.90
N ALA A 168 2.11 11.89 6.21
CA ALA A 168 2.68 13.08 5.57
C ALA A 168 4.22 13.14 5.69
N GLY A 169 4.80 12.53 6.71
CA GLY A 169 6.26 12.43 6.92
C GLY A 169 6.90 11.18 6.31
N ASN A 170 6.18 10.38 5.54
CA ASN A 170 6.79 9.22 4.87
C ASN A 170 7.85 9.69 3.87
N SER A 171 8.97 8.94 3.80
CA SER A 171 10.12 9.24 2.94
C SER A 171 10.90 10.52 3.30
N ALA A 172 10.67 11.10 4.47
CA ALA A 172 11.47 12.24 4.94
C ALA A 172 12.99 12.00 4.91
N PRO A 173 13.53 10.78 5.16
CA PRO A 173 14.96 10.51 5.03
C PRO A 173 15.55 10.75 3.64
N MET A 174 14.73 10.77 2.57
CA MET A 174 15.21 11.09 1.21
C MET A 174 15.69 12.53 1.04
N PHE A 175 15.33 13.43 1.96
CA PHE A 175 15.78 14.83 1.96
C PHE A 175 17.10 15.03 2.70
N SER A 176 17.79 13.95 3.10
CA SER A 176 19.14 14.03 3.64
C SER A 176 20.12 14.51 2.57
N SER A 177 21.12 15.28 2.98
CA SER A 177 22.19 15.76 2.07
C SER A 177 22.99 14.63 1.42
N GLU A 178 23.14 13.51 2.14
CA GLU A 178 23.76 12.29 1.66
C GLU A 178 22.73 11.17 1.53
N PRO A 179 22.77 10.38 0.45
CA PRO A 179 21.85 9.24 0.27
C PRO A 179 22.00 8.23 1.40
N MET A 180 20.89 7.94 2.08
CA MET A 180 20.88 6.97 3.17
C MET A 180 20.96 5.54 2.64
N GLN A 181 21.90 4.76 3.14
CA GLN A 181 22.08 3.34 2.81
C GLN A 181 21.26 2.48 3.77
N VAL A 182 19.96 2.46 3.58
CA VAL A 182 18.99 1.77 4.46
C VAL A 182 17.88 1.10 3.64
N THR A 183 17.15 0.18 4.27
CA THR A 183 16.08 -0.58 3.60
C THR A 183 14.89 0.31 3.18
N ALA A 184 14.10 -0.18 2.22
CA ALA A 184 12.84 0.45 1.84
C ALA A 184 11.89 0.66 3.04
N GLN A 185 11.92 -0.21 4.03
CA GLN A 185 11.18 -0.05 5.29
C GLN A 185 11.59 1.23 6.04
N ALA A 186 12.88 1.50 6.14
CA ALA A 186 13.38 2.66 6.88
C ALA A 186 12.99 3.97 6.22
N ILE A 187 12.94 4.02 4.89
CA ILE A 187 12.60 5.23 4.12
C ILE A 187 11.09 5.34 3.91
N HIS A 188 10.46 4.27 3.39
CA HIS A 188 9.09 4.30 2.87
C HIS A 188 8.07 3.54 3.74
N GLY A 189 8.46 3.06 4.90
CA GLY A 189 7.64 2.17 5.75
C GLY A 189 6.41 2.82 6.39
N LEU A 190 6.14 4.11 6.19
CA LEU A 190 4.98 4.80 6.74
C LEU A 190 3.83 4.93 5.72
N VAL A 191 3.69 3.96 4.86
CA VAL A 191 2.54 3.74 3.98
C VAL A 191 2.12 2.28 4.06
N SER A 192 0.84 2.00 3.92
CA SER A 192 0.30 0.64 3.81
C SER A 192 -1.03 0.68 3.09
N ASN A 193 -1.38 -0.41 2.43
CA ASN A 193 -2.64 -0.58 1.74
C ASN A 193 -3.47 -1.67 2.41
N ALA A 194 -4.77 -1.45 2.52
CA ALA A 194 -5.70 -2.40 3.09
C ALA A 194 -7.09 -2.29 2.45
N GLU A 195 -7.88 -3.33 2.59
CA GLU A 195 -9.33 -3.24 2.43
C GLU A 195 -9.93 -2.71 3.73
N TRP A 196 -10.67 -1.63 3.62
CA TRP A 196 -11.37 -0.99 4.73
C TRP A 196 -12.86 -1.17 4.58
N THR A 197 -13.53 -1.66 5.62
CA THR A 197 -14.96 -1.85 5.62
C THR A 197 -15.62 -1.03 6.73
N GLY A 198 -16.68 -0.31 6.38
CA GLY A 198 -17.37 0.56 7.32
C GLY A 198 -18.62 1.20 6.72
N VAL A 199 -19.19 2.12 7.47
CA VAL A 199 -20.39 2.88 7.09
C VAL A 199 -19.97 4.10 6.28
N PRO A 200 -20.56 4.39 5.10
CA PRO A 200 -20.39 5.66 4.41
C PRO A 200 -20.72 6.82 5.34
N LEU A 201 -19.81 7.78 5.49
CA LEU A 201 -20.04 8.92 6.38
C LEU A 201 -21.27 9.73 5.92
N SER A 202 -21.51 9.80 4.60
CA SER A 202 -22.70 10.46 4.04
C SER A 202 -24.00 9.94 4.61
N ALA A 203 -24.16 8.62 4.83
CA ALA A 203 -25.39 8.05 5.39
C ALA A 203 -25.66 8.55 6.82
N LEU A 204 -24.62 8.67 7.64
CA LEU A 204 -24.74 9.19 9.00
C LEU A 204 -25.02 10.72 9.02
N LEU A 205 -24.44 11.44 8.07
CA LEU A 205 -24.67 12.88 7.91
C LEU A 205 -26.06 13.19 7.39
N ASP A 206 -26.59 12.40 6.47
CA ASP A 206 -27.95 12.54 5.97
C ASP A 206 -28.99 12.34 7.09
N GLU A 207 -28.76 11.35 7.96
CA GLU A 207 -29.61 11.12 9.12
C GLU A 207 -29.56 12.28 10.12
N ALA A 208 -28.36 12.80 10.41
CA ALA A 208 -28.20 13.97 11.28
C ALA A 208 -28.82 15.25 10.68
N GLY A 209 -28.97 15.29 9.34
CA GLY A 209 -29.52 16.43 8.60
C GLY A 209 -28.57 17.63 8.61
N VAL A 210 -27.52 17.57 7.81
CA VAL A 210 -26.49 18.64 7.72
C VAL A 210 -27.11 19.94 7.22
N ASP A 211 -26.83 21.06 7.92
CA ASP A 211 -27.22 22.39 7.47
C ASP A 211 -26.47 22.74 6.17
N ALA A 212 -27.18 23.29 5.20
CA ALA A 212 -26.62 23.68 3.90
C ALA A 212 -25.48 24.73 4.00
N LYS A 213 -25.40 25.45 5.12
CA LYS A 213 -24.32 26.41 5.42
C LYS A 213 -23.04 25.74 5.93
N ALA A 214 -23.11 24.49 6.40
CA ALA A 214 -21.94 23.74 6.82
C ALA A 214 -21.01 23.49 5.61
N LYS A 215 -19.76 23.91 5.72
CA LYS A 215 -18.73 23.75 4.68
C LYS A 215 -17.67 22.74 5.08
N TRP A 216 -17.50 22.54 6.37
CA TRP A 216 -16.47 21.71 6.97
C TRP A 216 -17.05 20.79 8.03
N PHE A 217 -16.35 19.73 8.28
CA PHE A 217 -16.51 18.99 9.52
C PHE A 217 -15.14 18.84 10.21
N ILE A 218 -15.17 18.89 11.54
CA ILE A 218 -14.00 18.65 12.36
C ILE A 218 -14.12 17.23 12.91
N ALA A 219 -13.20 16.36 12.49
CA ALA A 219 -13.10 15.01 13.01
C ALA A 219 -12.10 14.98 14.18
N GLU A 220 -12.49 14.39 15.31
CA GLU A 220 -11.69 14.32 16.53
C GLU A 220 -11.54 12.88 17.01
N GLY A 221 -10.31 12.50 17.38
CA GLY A 221 -9.96 11.21 17.95
C GLY A 221 -10.09 11.16 19.47
N ALA A 222 -10.12 9.96 20.04
CA ALA A 222 -10.15 9.69 21.48
C ALA A 222 -8.76 9.36 22.06
N ASP A 223 -7.69 9.76 21.38
CA ASP A 223 -6.35 9.72 21.95
C ASP A 223 -6.12 10.88 22.93
N ALA A 224 -5.06 10.81 23.73
CA ALA A 224 -4.80 11.82 24.76
C ALA A 224 -4.49 13.23 24.24
N GLN A 225 -4.20 13.38 22.93
CA GLN A 225 -4.03 14.70 22.30
C GLN A 225 -5.30 15.18 21.60
N PHE A 226 -6.34 14.33 21.53
CA PHE A 226 -7.57 14.65 20.81
C PHE A 226 -7.29 15.14 19.40
N LEU A 227 -6.46 14.37 18.67
CA LEU A 227 -6.09 14.74 17.31
C LEU A 227 -7.34 15.11 16.51
N ASP A 228 -7.38 16.35 16.05
CA ASP A 228 -8.49 16.88 15.29
C ASP A 228 -8.04 17.37 13.91
N ARG A 229 -8.89 17.17 12.91
CA ARG A 229 -8.66 17.63 11.54
C ARG A 229 -9.93 18.20 10.94
N SER A 230 -9.75 19.31 10.22
CA SER A 230 -10.83 19.96 9.47
C SER A 230 -10.88 19.42 8.04
N VAL A 231 -12.03 18.89 7.65
CA VAL A 231 -12.26 18.25 6.34
C VAL A 231 -13.42 18.94 5.64
N PRO A 232 -13.34 19.26 4.33
CA PRO A 232 -14.48 19.78 3.58
C PRO A 232 -15.65 18.77 3.59
N VAL A 233 -16.87 19.23 3.83
CA VAL A 233 -18.07 18.37 3.85
C VAL A 233 -18.24 17.61 2.56
N LYS A 234 -17.84 18.17 1.42
CA LYS A 234 -17.85 17.48 0.12
C LYS A 234 -17.15 16.11 0.18
N LYS A 235 -16.03 16.00 0.90
CA LYS A 235 -15.28 14.72 1.02
C LYS A 235 -16.07 13.65 1.77
N ALA A 236 -16.93 14.06 2.72
CA ALA A 236 -17.82 13.11 3.42
C ALA A 236 -18.81 12.44 2.46
N TYR A 237 -19.31 13.19 1.49
CA TYR A 237 -20.26 12.70 0.48
C TYR A 237 -19.59 12.02 -0.71
N ASP A 238 -18.31 12.24 -0.92
CA ASP A 238 -17.56 11.61 -2.03
C ASP A 238 -17.24 10.14 -1.74
N ASP A 239 -16.43 9.87 -0.70
CA ASP A 239 -15.91 8.53 -0.46
C ASP A 239 -15.50 8.24 1.00
N ALA A 240 -15.81 9.13 1.95
CA ALA A 240 -15.41 8.94 3.35
C ALA A 240 -16.17 7.78 4.02
N LEU A 241 -15.45 7.01 4.86
CA LEU A 241 -16.02 5.93 5.66
C LEU A 241 -15.74 6.15 7.15
N VAL A 242 -16.69 5.73 7.98
CA VAL A 242 -16.41 5.34 9.37
C VAL A 242 -16.05 3.86 9.34
N ALA A 243 -14.76 3.57 9.24
CA ALA A 243 -14.25 2.21 9.10
C ALA A 243 -14.21 1.50 10.47
N ILE A 244 -14.68 0.26 10.51
CA ILE A 244 -14.72 -0.62 11.69
C ILE A 244 -13.98 -1.95 11.46
N TYR A 245 -13.67 -2.28 10.19
CA TYR A 245 -12.91 -3.46 9.81
C TYR A 245 -11.74 -3.08 8.88
N GLN A 246 -10.69 -3.88 8.93
CA GLN A 246 -9.52 -3.80 8.07
C GLN A 246 -9.14 -5.22 7.64
N ASN A 247 -9.07 -5.48 6.34
CA ASN A 247 -8.77 -6.80 5.76
C ASN A 247 -9.64 -7.92 6.35
N GLY A 248 -10.94 -7.67 6.56
CA GLY A 248 -11.89 -8.65 7.09
C GLY A 248 -11.89 -8.83 8.62
N GLU A 249 -10.98 -8.18 9.35
CA GLU A 249 -10.89 -8.22 10.82
C GLU A 249 -11.29 -6.88 11.44
N HIS A 250 -11.66 -6.88 12.72
CA HIS A 250 -11.72 -5.62 13.46
C HIS A 250 -10.39 -4.87 13.40
N LEU A 251 -10.47 -3.54 13.43
CA LEU A 251 -9.27 -2.70 13.43
C LEU A 251 -8.30 -3.11 14.54
N MET A 252 -7.02 -3.18 14.22
CA MET A 252 -6.00 -3.31 15.27
C MET A 252 -5.96 -2.05 16.14
N PRO A 253 -5.65 -2.16 17.45
CA PRO A 253 -5.58 -1.00 18.34
C PRO A 253 -4.74 0.14 17.78
N GLY A 254 -3.51 -0.16 17.28
CA GLY A 254 -2.63 0.84 16.67
C GLY A 254 -3.16 1.47 15.38
N ASN A 255 -4.15 0.84 14.73
CA ASN A 255 -4.76 1.31 13.49
C ASN A 255 -6.11 2.01 13.69
N GLY A 256 -6.57 2.17 14.95
CA GLY A 256 -7.70 3.01 15.28
C GLY A 256 -8.94 2.31 15.83
N TYR A 257 -8.78 1.12 16.43
CA TYR A 257 -9.88 0.42 17.13
C TYR A 257 -10.59 1.32 18.14
N PRO A 258 -11.95 1.30 18.26
CA PRO A 258 -12.87 0.43 17.55
C PRO A 258 -13.36 0.99 16.21
N MET A 259 -13.18 2.27 15.93
CA MET A 259 -13.56 2.91 14.67
C MET A 259 -12.64 4.06 14.32
N ARG A 260 -12.48 4.29 13.02
CA ARG A 260 -11.69 5.40 12.50
C ARG A 260 -12.36 6.07 11.31
N LEU A 261 -12.00 7.32 11.06
CA LEU A 261 -12.28 7.97 9.80
C LEU A 261 -11.32 7.45 8.72
N LEU A 262 -11.84 7.10 7.56
CA LEU A 262 -11.08 6.82 6.35
C LEU A 262 -11.45 7.83 5.28
N LEU A 263 -10.45 8.51 4.74
CA LEU A 263 -10.55 9.48 3.66
C LEU A 263 -9.61 9.05 2.53
N PRO A 264 -10.07 8.20 1.59
CA PRO A 264 -9.22 7.69 0.52
C PRO A 264 -8.47 8.79 -0.22
N GLY A 265 -7.16 8.61 -0.46
CA GLY A 265 -6.30 9.56 -1.14
C GLY A 265 -5.85 10.78 -0.32
N TYR A 266 -6.38 10.97 0.88
CA TYR A 266 -5.92 12.03 1.79
C TYR A 266 -4.74 11.55 2.64
N GLN A 267 -3.92 12.50 3.11
CA GLN A 267 -2.81 12.24 4.02
C GLN A 267 -3.24 11.44 5.25
N GLY A 268 -2.35 10.60 5.76
CA GLY A 268 -2.62 9.73 6.91
C GLY A 268 -3.13 10.45 8.16
N ASN A 269 -2.64 11.66 8.41
CA ASN A 269 -3.11 12.48 9.54
C ASN A 269 -4.58 12.92 9.41
N MET A 270 -5.13 12.95 8.20
CA MET A 270 -6.55 13.27 7.96
C MET A 270 -7.46 12.09 8.28
N ASN A 271 -6.93 10.88 8.30
CA ASN A 271 -7.62 9.63 8.59
C ASN A 271 -7.65 9.38 10.10
N VAL A 272 -8.43 10.19 10.81
CA VAL A 272 -8.46 10.26 12.28
C VAL A 272 -8.83 8.90 12.90
N LYS A 273 -7.94 8.39 13.76
CA LYS A 273 -8.12 7.14 14.52
C LYS A 273 -8.93 7.38 15.79
N TYR A 274 -9.52 6.29 16.33
CA TYR A 274 -10.30 6.38 17.58
C TYR A 274 -11.39 7.42 17.47
N LEU A 275 -12.07 7.48 16.33
CA LEU A 275 -13.01 8.54 15.98
C LEU A 275 -14.13 8.64 17.02
N ARG A 276 -14.24 9.82 17.66
CA ARG A 276 -15.24 10.04 18.71
C ARG A 276 -16.19 11.20 18.42
N ARG A 277 -15.79 12.18 17.62
CA ARG A 277 -16.63 13.34 17.28
C ARG A 277 -16.46 13.75 15.84
N ILE A 278 -17.58 14.17 15.27
CA ILE A 278 -17.64 14.89 13.98
C ILE A 278 -18.51 16.12 14.24
N LYS A 279 -17.90 17.32 14.18
CA LYS A 279 -18.59 18.59 14.38
C LYS A 279 -18.73 19.31 13.03
N LEU A 280 -19.97 19.51 12.57
CA LEU A 280 -20.27 20.26 11.35
C LEU A 280 -20.16 21.76 11.63
N VAL A 281 -19.44 22.51 10.77
CA VAL A 281 -19.14 23.93 10.93
C VAL A 281 -19.08 24.64 9.58
N ASP A 282 -19.18 25.96 9.58
CA ASP A 282 -19.05 26.82 8.39
C ASP A 282 -17.61 27.18 8.07
N GLN A 283 -16.69 27.12 9.05
CA GLN A 283 -15.27 27.45 8.94
C GLN A 283 -14.42 26.32 9.53
N PRO A 284 -13.19 26.09 9.02
CA PRO A 284 -12.28 25.12 9.59
C PRO A 284 -11.74 25.55 10.96
N ALA A 285 -11.41 24.59 11.82
CA ALA A 285 -10.72 24.87 13.08
C ALA A 285 -9.27 25.28 12.82
N MET A 286 -8.76 26.21 13.65
CA MET A 286 -7.35 26.58 13.69
C MET A 286 -6.67 25.94 14.89
N SER A 287 -6.81 24.62 14.99
CA SER A 287 -6.23 23.82 16.06
C SER A 287 -4.70 23.72 15.96
N TYR A 288 -4.09 23.11 16.97
CA TYR A 288 -2.66 22.82 16.99
C TYR A 288 -2.22 22.01 15.76
N PHE A 289 -3.02 20.99 15.39
CA PHE A 289 -2.68 20.13 14.26
C PHE A 289 -2.81 20.84 12.90
N GLU A 290 -3.70 21.81 12.76
CA GLU A 290 -3.86 22.58 11.53
C GLU A 290 -2.84 23.71 11.39
N THR A 291 -2.39 24.29 12.51
CA THR A 291 -1.57 25.51 12.47
C THR A 291 -0.09 25.26 12.67
N LYS A 292 0.30 24.21 13.39
CA LYS A 292 1.70 23.90 13.71
C LYS A 292 2.17 22.56 13.16
N ALA A 293 1.41 21.51 13.37
CA ALA A 293 1.89 20.15 13.07
C ALA A 293 1.85 19.81 11.57
N TYR A 294 0.78 20.22 10.87
CA TYR A 294 0.55 19.89 9.46
C TYR A 294 0.38 21.11 8.59
N SER A 295 1.27 22.08 8.76
CA SER A 295 1.38 23.27 7.92
C SER A 295 2.79 23.37 7.33
N GLN A 296 2.91 23.93 6.14
CA GLN A 296 4.18 24.14 5.45
C GLN A 296 4.45 25.63 5.31
N ILE A 297 5.65 26.03 5.69
CA ILE A 297 6.12 27.41 5.47
C ILE A 297 6.63 27.49 4.04
N LEU A 298 6.06 28.41 3.27
CA LEU A 298 6.45 28.69 1.89
C LEU A 298 7.45 29.86 1.86
N PRO A 299 8.21 30.02 0.75
CA PRO A 299 9.02 31.22 0.52
C PRO A 299 8.18 32.49 0.69
N GLY A 300 8.78 33.51 1.33
CA GLY A 300 8.08 34.79 1.62
C GLY A 300 7.22 34.75 2.88
N GLY A 301 7.38 33.77 3.77
CA GLY A 301 6.72 33.73 5.08
C GLY A 301 5.23 33.35 5.04
N LYS A 302 4.73 32.94 3.90
CA LYS A 302 3.36 32.38 3.77
C LYS A 302 3.31 30.97 4.33
N THR A 303 2.13 30.57 4.85
CA THR A 303 1.90 29.21 5.35
C THR A 303 0.85 28.52 4.50
N TRP A 304 1.19 27.34 4.00
CA TRP A 304 0.25 26.46 3.33
C TRP A 304 -0.39 25.53 4.37
N ARG A 305 -1.69 25.57 4.49
CA ARG A 305 -2.52 24.76 5.37
C ARG A 305 -3.57 24.03 4.57
N PHE A 306 -4.19 23.03 5.17
CA PHE A 306 -5.25 22.23 4.53
C PHE A 306 -4.77 21.53 3.25
N HIS A 307 -3.55 21.02 3.31
CA HIS A 307 -3.03 20.12 2.30
C HIS A 307 -3.59 18.72 2.57
N PHE A 308 -4.46 18.26 1.69
CA PHE A 308 -5.20 17.03 1.92
C PHE A 308 -4.66 15.84 1.16
N LEU A 309 -4.39 16.02 -0.12
CA LEU A 309 -4.14 14.93 -1.06
C LEU A 309 -2.71 14.41 -0.97
N MET A 310 -2.58 13.10 -1.08
CA MET A 310 -1.32 12.46 -1.39
C MET A 310 -1.15 12.44 -2.91
N GLU A 311 -0.04 12.96 -3.38
CA GLU A 311 0.28 12.99 -4.80
C GLU A 311 0.75 11.61 -5.28
N VAL A 312 0.97 11.49 -6.61
CA VAL A 312 1.51 10.27 -7.20
C VAL A 312 2.89 9.97 -6.64
N LYS A 313 3.11 8.71 -6.28
CA LYS A 313 4.37 8.25 -5.73
C LYS A 313 4.62 6.79 -6.11
N SER A 314 5.89 6.42 -6.27
CA SER A 314 6.31 5.04 -6.39
C SER A 314 7.65 4.84 -5.68
N PHE A 315 7.93 3.62 -5.28
CA PHE A 315 9.24 3.22 -4.77
C PHE A 315 9.48 1.73 -5.01
N ILE A 316 10.74 1.36 -5.12
CA ILE A 316 11.17 -0.03 -5.26
C ILE A 316 11.17 -0.69 -3.89
N THR A 317 10.59 -1.88 -3.80
CA THR A 317 10.60 -2.70 -2.58
C THR A 317 11.68 -3.77 -2.62
N GLN A 318 11.98 -4.30 -3.80
CA GLN A 318 13.02 -5.30 -4.02
C GLN A 318 13.73 -5.07 -5.36
N PRO A 319 15.07 -5.20 -5.43
CA PRO A 319 15.96 -5.39 -4.29
C PRO A 319 16.01 -4.15 -3.39
N SER A 320 16.22 -4.36 -2.10
CA SER A 320 16.39 -3.30 -1.11
C SER A 320 17.81 -3.32 -0.55
N PHE A 321 18.24 -2.22 0.07
CA PHE A 321 19.56 -2.16 0.69
C PHE A 321 19.79 -3.35 1.64
N GLY A 322 21.00 -3.92 1.59
CA GLY A 322 21.37 -5.11 2.36
C GLY A 322 21.06 -6.45 1.66
N GLN A 323 20.28 -6.44 0.57
CA GLN A 323 20.06 -7.62 -0.25
C GLN A 323 21.20 -7.74 -1.29
N ALA A 324 21.88 -8.88 -1.31
CA ALA A 324 22.92 -9.18 -2.29
C ALA A 324 22.35 -10.05 -3.43
N LEU A 325 22.74 -9.75 -4.67
CA LEU A 325 22.44 -10.60 -5.82
C LEU A 325 23.61 -11.55 -6.09
N ASN A 326 23.30 -12.77 -6.51
CA ASN A 326 24.30 -13.82 -6.76
C ASN A 326 24.94 -13.69 -8.15
N GLY A 327 25.63 -12.54 -8.41
CA GLY A 327 26.31 -12.31 -9.68
C GLY A 327 25.40 -11.84 -10.82
N PRO A 328 25.89 -11.78 -12.06
CA PRO A 328 25.10 -11.43 -13.23
C PRO A 328 23.98 -12.43 -13.49
N GLY A 329 22.78 -11.95 -13.82
CA GLY A 329 21.63 -12.80 -14.08
C GLY A 329 20.33 -12.02 -14.28
N PHE A 330 19.20 -12.74 -14.32
CA PHE A 330 17.88 -12.16 -14.34
C PHE A 330 17.32 -12.06 -12.93
N TYR A 331 16.91 -10.87 -12.54
CA TYR A 331 16.36 -10.59 -11.23
C TYR A 331 15.03 -9.85 -11.37
N ALA A 332 14.11 -10.13 -10.45
CA ALA A 332 12.87 -9.38 -10.36
C ALA A 332 13.11 -8.06 -9.62
N ILE A 333 12.64 -6.96 -10.20
CA ILE A 333 12.45 -5.70 -9.48
C ILE A 333 10.98 -5.59 -9.12
N SER A 334 10.68 -5.43 -7.85
CA SER A 334 9.32 -5.18 -7.39
C SER A 334 9.20 -3.83 -6.70
N GLY A 335 8.02 -3.24 -6.76
CA GLY A 335 7.75 -1.96 -6.15
C GLY A 335 6.26 -1.70 -5.98
N VAL A 336 5.95 -0.57 -5.39
CA VAL A 336 4.58 -0.08 -5.26
C VAL A 336 4.46 1.30 -5.89
N ALA A 337 3.29 1.57 -6.48
CA ALA A 337 2.94 2.88 -7.01
C ALA A 337 1.50 3.21 -6.64
N TYR A 338 1.25 4.44 -6.25
CA TYR A 338 -0.06 4.90 -5.78
C TYR A 338 -0.26 6.39 -6.02
N SER A 339 -1.51 6.84 -5.99
CA SER A 339 -1.89 8.25 -6.08
C SER A 339 -3.18 8.50 -5.31
N GLY A 340 -3.25 9.59 -4.58
CA GLY A 340 -4.46 10.07 -3.93
C GLY A 340 -5.37 10.87 -4.87
N THR A 341 -4.92 11.18 -6.09
CA THR A 341 -5.61 12.05 -7.03
C THR A 341 -6.15 11.33 -8.26
N GLY A 342 -5.59 10.15 -8.60
CA GLY A 342 -5.96 9.46 -9.83
C GLY A 342 -5.51 8.00 -9.87
N ARG A 343 -5.62 7.40 -11.06
CA ARG A 343 -5.13 6.05 -11.35
C ARG A 343 -3.70 6.12 -11.85
N ILE A 344 -2.88 5.18 -11.43
CA ILE A 344 -1.57 5.00 -12.04
C ILE A 344 -1.76 4.41 -13.44
N ALA A 345 -1.35 5.16 -14.45
CA ALA A 345 -1.46 4.73 -15.85
C ALA A 345 -0.23 3.93 -16.29
N LYS A 346 0.96 4.26 -15.74
CA LYS A 346 2.23 3.66 -16.16
C LYS A 346 3.26 3.80 -15.03
N VAL A 347 4.10 2.79 -14.88
CA VAL A 347 5.33 2.85 -14.08
C VAL A 347 6.52 2.62 -15.02
N MET A 348 7.56 3.40 -14.84
CA MET A 348 8.78 3.30 -15.64
C MET A 348 9.96 3.04 -14.71
N VAL A 349 10.84 2.13 -15.08
CA VAL A 349 12.05 1.81 -14.33
C VAL A 349 13.26 1.97 -15.24
N THR A 350 14.34 2.51 -14.71
CA THR A 350 15.64 2.52 -15.35
C THR A 350 16.66 1.80 -14.45
N ALA A 351 17.53 1.02 -15.06
CA ALA A 351 18.75 0.52 -14.44
C ALA A 351 19.92 1.36 -14.98
N ASP A 352 20.84 1.78 -14.14
CA ASP A 352 22.04 2.56 -14.53
C ASP A 352 21.81 4.03 -14.98
N GLY A 353 20.62 4.59 -14.73
CA GLY A 353 20.29 5.95 -15.19
C GLY A 353 20.23 6.13 -16.72
N GLY A 354 20.29 5.01 -17.48
CA GLY A 354 20.29 4.98 -18.93
C GLY A 354 18.90 4.92 -19.54
N ASN A 355 18.63 3.95 -20.41
CA ASN A 355 17.37 3.83 -21.12
C ASN A 355 16.22 3.46 -20.18
N VAL A 356 15.18 4.29 -20.19
CA VAL A 356 13.93 4.03 -19.46
C VAL A 356 13.18 2.87 -20.11
N GLN A 357 12.89 1.82 -19.34
CA GLN A 357 12.12 0.68 -19.80
C GLN A 357 10.68 0.79 -19.30
N PRO A 358 9.68 0.74 -20.21
CA PRO A 358 8.31 0.66 -19.78
C PRO A 358 8.05 -0.71 -19.13
N LEU A 359 7.55 -0.70 -17.91
CA LEU A 359 7.09 -1.93 -17.26
C LEU A 359 5.69 -2.28 -17.74
N ARG A 360 5.47 -3.56 -18.03
CA ARG A 360 4.14 -4.11 -18.17
C ARG A 360 3.55 -4.23 -16.77
N ALA A 361 2.70 -3.29 -16.42
CA ALA A 361 2.01 -3.32 -15.15
C ALA A 361 0.51 -3.57 -15.39
N GLU A 362 -0.04 -4.59 -14.74
CA GLU A 362 -1.49 -4.71 -14.61
C GLU A 362 -1.92 -3.88 -13.40
N PHE A 363 -2.67 -2.82 -13.67
CA PHE A 363 -3.13 -1.93 -12.61
C PHE A 363 -4.61 -2.19 -12.31
N VAL A 364 -4.90 -2.49 -11.05
CA VAL A 364 -6.25 -2.39 -10.51
C VAL A 364 -6.27 -1.14 -9.65
N ALA A 365 -6.66 -0.01 -10.22
CA ALA A 365 -6.73 1.22 -9.46
C ALA A 365 -8.07 1.91 -9.68
N ALA A 366 -8.79 2.10 -8.61
CA ALA A 366 -9.77 3.16 -8.47
C ALA A 366 -9.10 4.34 -7.74
N ARG A 367 -9.75 5.50 -7.78
CA ARG A 367 -9.30 6.72 -7.10
C ARG A 367 -8.93 6.42 -5.63
N GLY A 368 -7.71 6.78 -5.23
CA GLY A 368 -7.21 6.55 -3.88
C GLY A 368 -6.80 5.11 -3.55
N GLN A 369 -6.69 4.24 -4.54
CA GLN A 369 -6.27 2.84 -4.32
C GLN A 369 -4.83 2.62 -4.77
N THR A 370 -4.14 1.68 -4.09
CA THR A 370 -2.82 1.23 -4.51
C THR A 370 -2.93 0.37 -5.76
N THR A 371 -1.89 0.44 -6.56
CA THR A 371 -1.67 -0.47 -7.68
C THR A 371 -1.00 -1.74 -7.21
N GLN A 372 -1.10 -2.78 -8.01
CA GLN A 372 -0.39 -4.02 -7.76
C GLN A 372 1.13 -3.83 -7.78
N PRO A 373 1.89 -4.60 -7.00
CA PRO A 373 3.34 -4.63 -7.14
C PRO A 373 3.71 -4.95 -8.58
N VAL A 374 4.65 -4.19 -9.10
CA VAL A 374 5.20 -4.44 -10.42
C VAL A 374 6.38 -5.36 -10.26
N THR A 375 6.31 -6.55 -10.82
CA THR A 375 7.42 -7.50 -10.86
C THR A 375 7.85 -7.67 -12.30
N THR A 376 9.07 -7.29 -12.63
CA THR A 376 9.64 -7.46 -13.97
C THR A 376 11.04 -8.05 -13.86
N PRO A 377 11.31 -9.18 -14.54
CA PRO A 377 12.66 -9.69 -14.66
C PRO A 377 13.51 -8.71 -15.48
N LEU A 378 14.61 -8.25 -14.91
CA LEU A 378 15.60 -7.44 -15.61
C LEU A 378 16.97 -8.13 -15.57
N ALA A 379 17.72 -8.00 -16.65
CA ALA A 379 19.10 -8.44 -16.70
C ALA A 379 20.01 -7.29 -16.23
N PHE A 380 20.77 -7.53 -15.18
CA PHE A 380 21.76 -6.57 -14.69
C PHE A 380 23.15 -6.99 -15.15
N PRO A 381 23.81 -6.19 -16.02
CA PRO A 381 25.16 -6.51 -16.49
C PRO A 381 26.22 -6.31 -15.39
N ASN A 382 25.98 -5.45 -14.40
CA ASN A 382 26.90 -5.14 -13.31
C ASN A 382 26.17 -4.93 -11.98
N GLN A 383 26.83 -5.21 -10.85
CA GLN A 383 26.27 -5.18 -9.50
C GLN A 383 26.09 -3.77 -8.88
N HIS A 384 25.97 -2.72 -9.66
CA HIS A 384 25.85 -1.36 -9.14
C HIS A 384 24.38 -0.94 -8.99
N TYR A 385 23.88 -0.95 -7.76
CA TYR A 385 22.50 -0.63 -7.39
C TYR A 385 22.16 0.84 -7.25
N ASN A 386 23.14 1.74 -7.34
CA ASN A 386 23.01 3.11 -6.87
C ASN A 386 22.20 4.03 -7.80
N SER A 387 21.57 3.50 -8.83
CA SER A 387 20.92 4.34 -9.85
C SER A 387 19.58 3.81 -10.38
N ILE A 388 18.83 3.05 -9.59
CA ILE A 388 17.48 2.67 -10.00
C ILE A 388 16.52 3.82 -9.65
N THR A 389 15.97 4.44 -10.69
CA THR A 389 14.99 5.52 -10.57
C THR A 389 13.65 5.06 -11.08
N SER A 390 12.58 5.30 -10.33
CA SER A 390 11.22 5.03 -10.76
C SER A 390 10.43 6.33 -10.95
N TRP A 391 9.54 6.36 -11.94
CA TRP A 391 8.61 7.46 -12.18
C TRP A 391 7.18 6.97 -12.21
N GLY A 392 6.29 7.69 -11.53
CA GLY A 392 4.86 7.51 -11.67
C GLY A 392 4.29 8.48 -12.73
N VAL A 393 3.37 8.00 -13.54
CA VAL A 393 2.60 8.83 -14.48
C VAL A 393 1.13 8.73 -14.11
N GLU A 394 0.51 9.87 -13.83
CA GLU A 394 -0.93 9.92 -13.56
C GLU A 394 -1.76 9.72 -14.83
N SER A 395 -3.03 9.37 -14.67
CA SER A 395 -3.96 9.16 -15.79
C SER A 395 -4.22 10.42 -16.64
N ASN A 396 -3.89 11.61 -16.11
CA ASN A 396 -3.92 12.89 -16.81
C ASN A 396 -2.67 13.15 -17.68
N GLY A 397 -1.69 12.23 -17.67
CA GLY A 397 -0.42 12.35 -18.39
C GLY A 397 0.68 13.12 -17.67
N GLU A 398 0.44 13.61 -16.46
CA GLU A 398 1.48 14.25 -15.65
C GLU A 398 2.53 13.25 -15.18
N ILE A 399 3.80 13.56 -15.40
CA ILE A 399 4.94 12.78 -14.94
C ILE A 399 5.49 13.45 -13.68
N LYS A 400 5.45 12.73 -12.57
CA LYS A 400 6.12 13.17 -11.34
C LYS A 400 7.30 12.27 -11.04
N HIS A 401 8.46 12.88 -10.82
CA HIS A 401 9.69 12.17 -10.50
C HIS A 401 9.64 11.65 -9.07
N VAL A 402 9.92 10.37 -8.90
CA VAL A 402 10.11 9.75 -7.59
C VAL A 402 11.49 9.11 -7.59
N TYR A 403 12.35 9.58 -6.70
CA TYR A 403 13.66 8.98 -6.48
C TYR A 403 13.52 7.82 -5.47
N ALA A 404 14.10 6.68 -5.80
CA ALA A 404 14.25 5.54 -4.91
C ALA A 404 15.68 5.44 -4.40
#